data_5a0fc847c72e2bfd4f7806b815bd249b
#
_entry.id   5a0fc847c72e2bfd4f7806b815bd249b
#
_cell.length_a   1.000
_cell.length_b   1.000
_cell.length_c   1.000
_cell.angle_alpha   90.00
_cell.angle_beta   90.00
_cell.angle_gamma   90.00
#
_symmetry.space_group_name_H-M   'P 1'
#
loop_
_entity.id
_entity.type
_entity.pdbx_description
1 polymer ?
#
loop_
_entity_poly.entity_id
_entity_poly.type
_entity_poly.pdbx_seq_one_letter_code
_entity_poly.pdbx_strand_id
1 'polypeptide(L)'
;MKNKNFIKQSLLASTLLSANIATAQIPVEQEPHHKILFENEYIRILDLNIAPDDTTLIHTHNAASVVVFLSNSTFGIQDVGEPPVETPVRPGDVIYRPYDENPVVHTVWNPRKSMFHCLVVELLNHHSAKDKNTIISLPGIKFQWQQKLVTAYKFEVEKGKQCDIPGSALTYLLIDFSGIATVASAGNMQSLQPGDFVFFPPQSKIIINGIDKENAGCVLLVLK
;
A
#
# COMPACT_ATOMS: atom_id res chain seq x y z
N MET A 1 -35.25 75.46 -30.50
CA MET A 1 -35.47 73.98 -30.55
C MET A 1 -34.16 73.31 -30.28
N LYS A 2 -33.98 72.62 -29.06
CA LYS A 2 -32.76 71.94 -28.62
C LYS A 2 -33.05 70.47 -28.70
N ASN A 3 -32.37 69.74 -29.57
CA ASN A 3 -32.38 68.25 -29.63
C ASN A 3 -31.47 67.71 -28.54
N LYS A 4 -32.06 66.92 -27.67
CA LYS A 4 -31.30 66.09 -26.65
C LYS A 4 -31.16 64.68 -27.22
N ASN A 5 -29.93 64.34 -27.61
CA ASN A 5 -29.58 62.96 -27.96
C ASN A 5 -29.36 62.18 -26.66
N PHE A 6 -30.21 61.17 -26.43
CA PHE A 6 -30.01 60.15 -25.36
C PHE A 6 -29.13 59.04 -25.92
N ILE A 7 -27.93 58.94 -25.37
CA ILE A 7 -27.03 57.80 -25.61
C ILE A 7 -27.47 56.69 -24.65
N LYS A 8 -28.00 55.58 -25.16
CA LYS A 8 -28.25 54.37 -24.42
C LYS A 8 -26.92 53.63 -24.25
N GLN A 9 -26.35 53.63 -23.05
CA GLN A 9 -25.26 52.73 -22.69
C GLN A 9 -25.83 51.33 -22.43
N SER A 10 -25.51 50.38 -23.31
CA SER A 10 -25.74 48.94 -23.06
C SER A 10 -24.69 48.41 -22.15
N LEU A 11 -25.06 48.10 -20.92
CA LEU A 11 -24.21 47.32 -20.00
C LEU A 11 -24.19 45.86 -20.49
N LEU A 12 -23.06 45.43 -21.06
CA LEU A 12 -22.79 44.01 -21.31
C LEU A 12 -22.36 43.38 -20.00
N ALA A 13 -23.26 42.66 -19.33
CA ALA A 13 -22.92 41.85 -18.17
C ALA A 13 -22.23 40.58 -18.67
N SER A 14 -20.89 40.56 -18.57
CA SER A 14 -20.09 39.33 -18.78
C SER A 14 -20.25 38.41 -17.57
N THR A 15 -21.10 37.42 -17.67
CA THR A 15 -21.18 36.31 -16.76
C THR A 15 -19.93 35.40 -16.96
N LEU A 16 -18.95 35.54 -16.11
CA LEU A 16 -17.84 34.58 -16.00
C LEU A 16 -18.44 33.25 -15.52
N LEU A 17 -18.63 32.32 -16.43
CA LEU A 17 -18.95 30.93 -16.12
C LEU A 17 -17.67 30.28 -15.57
N SER A 18 -17.53 30.24 -14.26
CA SER A 18 -16.51 29.46 -13.59
C SER A 18 -16.81 27.98 -13.86
N ALA A 19 -16.18 27.39 -14.87
CA ALA A 19 -16.18 25.96 -15.05
C ALA A 19 -15.43 25.35 -13.85
N ASN A 20 -16.17 24.84 -12.87
CA ASN A 20 -15.63 23.91 -11.90
C ASN A 20 -15.21 22.66 -12.69
N ILE A 21 -13.93 22.54 -13.01
CA ILE A 21 -13.35 21.29 -13.46
C ILE A 21 -13.40 20.40 -12.23
N ALA A 22 -14.47 19.63 -12.08
CA ALA A 22 -14.49 18.50 -11.17
C ALA A 22 -13.42 17.54 -11.72
N THR A 23 -12.23 17.56 -11.14
CA THR A 23 -11.23 16.51 -11.39
C THR A 23 -11.91 15.22 -10.97
N ALA A 24 -12.19 14.34 -11.93
CA ALA A 24 -12.82 13.06 -11.67
C ALA A 24 -11.89 12.29 -10.73
N GLN A 25 -12.36 12.08 -9.50
CA GLN A 25 -11.69 11.23 -8.52
C GLN A 25 -11.90 9.79 -8.98
N ILE A 26 -10.82 9.06 -9.20
CA ILE A 26 -10.88 7.66 -9.60
C ILE A 26 -10.59 6.78 -8.37
N PRO A 27 -11.21 5.59 -8.27
CA PRO A 27 -10.81 4.61 -7.27
C PRO A 27 -9.36 4.20 -7.47
N VAL A 28 -8.65 3.86 -6.38
CA VAL A 28 -7.22 3.52 -6.43
C VAL A 28 -6.91 2.39 -7.40
N GLU A 29 -7.78 1.41 -7.51
CA GLU A 29 -7.63 0.26 -8.43
C GLU A 29 -7.76 0.63 -9.92
N GLN A 30 -8.18 1.86 -10.22
CA GLN A 30 -8.24 2.40 -11.58
C GLN A 30 -7.14 3.43 -11.86
N GLU A 31 -6.34 3.77 -10.85
CA GLU A 31 -5.23 4.70 -10.98
C GLU A 31 -4.04 3.99 -11.67
N PRO A 32 -3.50 4.54 -12.78
CA PRO A 32 -2.56 3.82 -13.67
C PRO A 32 -1.24 3.35 -13.03
N HIS A 33 -0.76 4.01 -11.95
CA HIS A 33 0.45 3.61 -11.23
C HIS A 33 0.21 2.45 -10.26
N HIS A 34 -1.07 2.18 -9.89
CA HIS A 34 -1.49 1.11 -9.02
C HIS A 34 -1.94 -0.12 -9.83
N LYS A 35 -1.07 -1.11 -9.97
CA LYS A 35 -1.41 -2.34 -10.70
C LYS A 35 -1.91 -3.40 -9.75
N ILE A 36 -3.09 -3.97 -10.01
CA ILE A 36 -3.59 -5.11 -9.25
C ILE A 36 -2.71 -6.32 -9.57
N LEU A 37 -2.00 -6.84 -8.55
CA LEU A 37 -1.22 -8.07 -8.65
C LEU A 37 -2.01 -9.29 -8.17
N PHE A 38 -2.91 -9.11 -7.20
CA PHE A 38 -3.69 -10.17 -6.59
C PHE A 38 -4.97 -9.61 -5.99
N GLU A 39 -6.05 -10.35 -6.10
CA GLU A 39 -7.31 -10.03 -5.43
C GLU A 39 -8.06 -11.31 -5.07
N ASN A 40 -8.62 -11.34 -3.87
CA ASN A 40 -9.59 -12.34 -3.44
C ASN A 40 -10.67 -11.65 -2.57
N GLU A 41 -11.54 -12.44 -1.94
CA GLU A 41 -12.61 -11.89 -1.09
C GLU A 41 -12.11 -11.12 0.14
N TYR A 42 -10.84 -11.26 0.55
CA TYR A 42 -10.29 -10.70 1.78
C TYR A 42 -9.34 -9.52 1.53
N ILE A 43 -8.51 -9.60 0.49
CA ILE A 43 -7.48 -8.61 0.21
C ILE A 43 -7.37 -8.31 -1.28
N ARG A 44 -6.90 -7.10 -1.59
CA ARG A 44 -6.36 -6.70 -2.89
C ARG A 44 -4.93 -6.21 -2.69
N ILE A 45 -4.00 -6.65 -3.52
CA ILE A 45 -2.61 -6.21 -3.52
C ILE A 45 -2.37 -5.37 -4.77
N LEU A 46 -1.99 -4.12 -4.55
CA LEU A 46 -1.65 -3.16 -5.59
C LEU A 46 -0.15 -2.93 -5.58
N ASP A 47 0.46 -2.96 -6.75
CA ASP A 47 1.86 -2.61 -7.00
C ASP A 47 1.95 -1.15 -7.41
N LEU A 48 2.46 -0.30 -6.54
CA LEU A 48 2.64 1.13 -6.80
C LEU A 48 4.08 1.42 -7.20
N ASN A 49 4.26 1.83 -8.45
CA ASN A 49 5.55 2.26 -9.00
C ASN A 49 5.44 3.69 -9.55
N ILE A 50 6.25 4.61 -9.00
CA ILE A 50 6.29 6.01 -9.45
C ILE A 50 7.71 6.33 -9.93
N ALA A 51 7.83 6.69 -11.20
CA ALA A 51 9.10 7.08 -11.79
C ALA A 51 9.66 8.39 -11.16
N PRO A 52 10.95 8.68 -11.31
CA PRO A 52 11.51 9.97 -10.89
C PRO A 52 10.71 11.16 -11.43
N ASP A 53 10.42 12.12 -10.56
CA ASP A 53 9.69 13.36 -10.86
C ASP A 53 8.24 13.16 -11.39
N ASP A 54 7.68 11.94 -11.25
CA ASP A 54 6.32 11.59 -11.66
C ASP A 54 5.34 11.62 -10.48
N THR A 55 4.03 11.63 -10.78
CA THR A 55 2.94 11.74 -9.80
C THR A 55 1.73 10.92 -10.25
N THR A 56 1.02 10.33 -9.28
CA THR A 56 -0.26 9.66 -9.52
C THR A 56 -1.36 10.66 -9.90
N LEU A 57 -2.40 10.19 -10.54
CA LEU A 57 -3.64 10.94 -10.64
C LEU A 57 -4.27 11.12 -9.24
N ILE A 58 -5.19 12.08 -9.12
CA ILE A 58 -6.00 12.22 -7.91
C ILE A 58 -6.90 10.97 -7.80
N HIS A 59 -6.75 10.23 -6.70
CA HIS A 59 -7.48 8.98 -6.50
C HIS A 59 -7.99 8.82 -5.07
N THR A 60 -8.92 7.89 -4.88
CA THR A 60 -9.60 7.65 -3.61
C THR A 60 -9.23 6.29 -3.05
N HIS A 61 -8.88 6.25 -1.77
CA HIS A 61 -8.81 5.04 -0.95
C HIS A 61 -9.99 5.01 0.02
N ASN A 62 -10.66 3.86 0.10
CA ASN A 62 -11.81 3.63 0.97
C ASN A 62 -11.76 2.29 1.72
N ALA A 63 -10.68 1.53 1.56
CA ALA A 63 -10.43 0.30 2.30
C ALA A 63 -9.23 0.47 3.23
N ALA A 64 -9.32 -0.09 4.45
CA ALA A 64 -8.15 -0.16 5.33
C ALA A 64 -6.97 -0.77 4.59
N SER A 65 -5.80 -0.19 4.70
CA SER A 65 -4.66 -0.59 3.89
C SER A 65 -3.38 -0.73 4.71
N VAL A 66 -2.54 -1.67 4.29
CA VAL A 66 -1.16 -1.80 4.75
C VAL A 66 -0.23 -1.47 3.60
N VAL A 67 0.68 -0.52 3.80
CA VAL A 67 1.69 -0.18 2.81
C VAL A 67 3.02 -0.77 3.25
N VAL A 68 3.64 -1.58 2.38
CA VAL A 68 4.97 -2.18 2.58
C VAL A 68 5.92 -1.55 1.57
N PHE A 69 6.92 -0.80 2.05
CA PHE A 69 7.87 -0.11 1.19
C PHE A 69 8.99 -1.05 0.72
N LEU A 70 9.30 -0.98 -0.57
CA LEU A 70 10.29 -1.84 -1.24
C LEU A 70 11.53 -1.04 -1.71
N SER A 71 11.43 0.29 -1.78
CA SER A 71 12.53 1.16 -2.18
C SER A 71 13.06 2.00 -1.01
N ASN A 72 14.35 2.29 -1.04
CA ASN A 72 14.94 3.32 -0.18
C ASN A 72 14.74 4.68 -0.88
N SER A 73 13.71 5.42 -0.48
CA SER A 73 13.27 6.63 -1.17
C SER A 73 12.65 7.65 -0.22
N THR A 74 12.13 8.71 -0.78
CA THR A 74 11.18 9.65 -0.16
C THR A 74 9.98 9.71 -1.10
N PHE A 75 8.79 9.64 -0.57
CA PHE A 75 7.58 9.93 -1.34
C PHE A 75 6.92 11.19 -0.81
N GLY A 76 6.28 11.93 -1.69
CA GLY A 76 5.40 13.01 -1.33
C GLY A 76 3.95 12.55 -1.41
N ILE A 77 3.10 13.09 -0.54
CA ILE A 77 1.66 12.84 -0.52
C ILE A 77 0.93 14.14 -0.20
N GLN A 78 -0.19 14.36 -0.86
CA GLN A 78 -1.08 15.47 -0.55
C GLN A 78 -2.53 15.01 -0.57
N ASP A 79 -3.15 15.00 0.60
CA ASP A 79 -4.58 14.84 0.73
C ASP A 79 -5.29 16.12 0.26
N VAL A 80 -6.44 15.99 -0.38
CA VAL A 80 -7.19 17.14 -0.90
C VAL A 80 -7.60 18.06 0.26
N GLY A 81 -7.17 19.32 0.19
CA GLY A 81 -7.42 20.31 1.23
C GLY A 81 -6.35 20.41 2.31
N GLU A 82 -5.35 19.52 2.32
CA GLU A 82 -4.26 19.51 3.27
C GLU A 82 -2.93 19.95 2.63
N PRO A 83 -1.96 20.45 3.40
CA PRO A 83 -0.63 20.76 2.88
C PRO A 83 0.12 19.49 2.46
N PRO A 84 1.01 19.57 1.45
CA PRO A 84 1.83 18.44 1.02
C PRO A 84 2.83 18.03 2.09
N VAL A 85 3.09 16.71 2.18
CA VAL A 85 4.06 16.12 3.12
C VAL A 85 5.00 15.21 2.37
N GLU A 86 6.30 15.28 2.65
CA GLU A 86 7.30 14.34 2.15
C GLU A 86 7.84 13.46 3.28
N THR A 87 7.90 12.16 3.05
CA THR A 87 8.29 11.17 4.06
C THR A 87 9.39 10.25 3.52
N PRO A 88 10.57 10.17 4.18
CA PRO A 88 11.59 9.18 3.85
C PRO A 88 11.14 7.80 4.29
N VAL A 89 11.43 6.79 3.46
CA VAL A 89 11.10 5.38 3.71
C VAL A 89 12.24 4.46 3.30
N ARG A 90 12.23 3.25 3.86
CA ARG A 90 13.22 2.20 3.60
C ARG A 90 12.54 0.89 3.27
N PRO A 91 13.22 -0.04 2.57
CA PRO A 91 12.70 -1.37 2.37
C PRO A 91 12.30 -2.05 3.68
N GLY A 92 11.11 -2.63 3.71
CA GLY A 92 10.54 -3.27 4.88
C GLY A 92 9.94 -2.33 5.91
N ASP A 93 9.90 -1.01 5.71
CA ASP A 93 9.01 -0.14 6.48
C ASP A 93 7.57 -0.54 6.17
N VAL A 94 6.73 -0.61 7.20
CA VAL A 94 5.35 -1.05 7.08
C VAL A 94 4.43 -0.14 7.90
N ILE A 95 3.41 0.41 7.23
CA ILE A 95 2.46 1.34 7.85
C ILE A 95 1.02 0.89 7.61
N TYR A 96 0.15 1.23 8.54
CA TYR A 96 -1.30 1.01 8.44
C TYR A 96 -2.01 2.33 8.14
N ARG A 97 -3.04 2.27 7.29
CA ARG A 97 -3.89 3.38 6.90
C ARG A 97 -5.36 3.00 7.10
N PRO A 98 -6.07 3.62 8.05
CA PRO A 98 -7.48 3.31 8.37
C PRO A 98 -8.45 3.99 7.38
N TYR A 99 -8.28 3.76 6.09
CA TYR A 99 -9.08 4.42 5.06
C TYR A 99 -10.54 3.93 5.00
N ASP A 100 -10.86 2.79 5.63
CA ASP A 100 -12.22 2.31 5.85
C ASP A 100 -12.98 3.19 6.87
N GLU A 101 -12.29 3.75 7.85
CA GLU A 101 -12.86 4.67 8.85
C GLU A 101 -12.81 6.12 8.36
N ASN A 102 -11.74 6.49 7.65
CA ASN A 102 -11.51 7.84 7.13
C ASN A 102 -11.04 7.76 5.67
N PRO A 103 -11.96 7.63 4.71
CA PRO A 103 -11.62 7.63 3.29
C PRO A 103 -10.85 8.88 2.90
N VAL A 104 -9.85 8.72 2.03
CA VAL A 104 -8.98 9.81 1.62
C VAL A 104 -8.99 9.97 0.11
N VAL A 105 -8.83 11.21 -0.34
CA VAL A 105 -8.59 11.58 -1.73
C VAL A 105 -7.26 12.30 -1.81
N HIS A 106 -6.31 11.75 -2.56
CA HIS A 106 -4.96 12.29 -2.60
C HIS A 106 -4.24 12.07 -3.93
N THR A 107 -3.05 12.68 -4.01
CA THR A 107 -2.00 12.36 -4.97
C THR A 107 -0.74 11.93 -4.25
N VAL A 108 0.07 11.10 -4.90
CA VAL A 108 1.40 10.68 -4.43
C VAL A 108 2.41 10.99 -5.52
N TRP A 109 3.59 11.51 -5.16
CA TRP A 109 4.66 11.79 -6.12
C TRP A 109 6.01 11.28 -5.63
N ASN A 110 6.93 11.12 -6.56
CA ASN A 110 8.31 10.72 -6.29
C ASN A 110 9.27 11.90 -6.51
N PRO A 111 9.75 12.59 -5.44
CA PRO A 111 10.69 13.71 -5.56
C PRO A 111 12.14 13.24 -5.75
N ARG A 112 12.41 11.96 -5.94
CA ARG A 112 13.75 11.37 -6.02
C ARG A 112 14.12 10.97 -7.44
N LYS A 113 15.42 10.70 -7.67
CA LYS A 113 15.95 10.27 -8.96
C LYS A 113 15.94 8.75 -9.16
N SER A 114 15.55 7.99 -8.14
CA SER A 114 15.33 6.53 -8.21
C SER A 114 13.83 6.22 -8.20
N MET A 115 13.44 5.07 -8.71
CA MET A 115 12.06 4.58 -8.66
C MET A 115 11.56 4.54 -7.21
N PHE A 116 10.37 5.04 -6.96
CA PHE A 116 9.63 4.76 -5.74
C PHE A 116 8.77 3.51 -5.96
N HIS A 117 8.84 2.57 -5.02
CA HIS A 117 8.13 1.30 -5.11
C HIS A 117 7.59 0.87 -3.75
N CYS A 118 6.33 0.50 -3.70
CA CYS A 118 5.71 -0.13 -2.54
C CYS A 118 4.55 -1.05 -2.97
N LEU A 119 4.18 -1.99 -2.09
CA LEU A 119 2.92 -2.72 -2.20
C LEU A 119 1.87 -2.11 -1.27
N VAL A 120 0.67 -1.91 -1.79
CA VAL A 120 -0.50 -1.50 -1.01
C VAL A 120 -1.42 -2.72 -0.88
N VAL A 121 -1.61 -3.20 0.35
CA VAL A 121 -2.51 -4.32 0.66
C VAL A 121 -3.79 -3.76 1.23
N GLU A 122 -4.83 -3.69 0.42
CA GLU A 122 -6.19 -3.32 0.86
C GLU A 122 -6.84 -4.50 1.57
N LEU A 123 -7.44 -4.23 2.73
CA LEU A 123 -8.16 -5.21 3.55
C LEU A 123 -9.65 -5.09 3.25
N LEU A 124 -10.17 -5.95 2.37
CA LEU A 124 -11.53 -5.84 1.83
C LEU A 124 -12.59 -6.41 2.77
N ASN A 125 -12.27 -7.51 3.45
CA ASN A 125 -13.17 -8.19 4.38
C ASN A 125 -12.41 -8.73 5.60
N HIS A 126 -13.15 -9.03 6.66
CA HIS A 126 -12.63 -9.67 7.84
C HIS A 126 -12.42 -11.17 7.61
N HIS A 127 -11.26 -11.67 7.98
CA HIS A 127 -11.09 -13.10 8.22
C HIS A 127 -11.78 -13.45 9.53
N SER A 128 -12.68 -14.43 9.50
CA SER A 128 -13.41 -14.87 10.71
C SER A 128 -12.56 -15.73 11.63
N ALA A 129 -11.40 -15.23 12.06
CA ALA A 129 -10.60 -15.94 13.05
C ALA A 129 -11.15 -15.72 14.46
N LYS A 130 -11.42 -16.80 15.18
CA LYS A 130 -11.88 -16.74 16.58
C LYS A 130 -10.85 -16.12 17.52
N ASP A 131 -9.55 -16.17 17.18
CA ASP A 131 -8.44 -15.65 17.98
C ASP A 131 -7.90 -14.33 17.41
N LYS A 132 -8.65 -13.25 17.62
CA LYS A 132 -8.28 -11.91 17.14
C LYS A 132 -7.04 -11.29 17.80
N ASN A 133 -6.51 -11.87 18.88
CA ASN A 133 -5.43 -11.29 19.68
C ASN A 133 -4.16 -12.14 19.78
N THR A 134 -4.02 -13.18 18.97
CA THR A 134 -2.82 -14.01 19.01
C THR A 134 -1.62 -13.22 18.47
N ILE A 135 -0.67 -12.91 19.33
CA ILE A 135 0.64 -12.37 18.97
C ILE A 135 1.57 -13.56 18.71
N ILE A 136 2.18 -13.60 17.53
CA ILE A 136 3.22 -14.58 17.20
C ILE A 136 4.49 -14.19 17.93
N SER A 137 4.99 -15.12 18.75
CA SER A 137 6.28 -14.98 19.43
C SER A 137 7.21 -16.09 18.94
N LEU A 138 8.03 -15.79 17.96
CA LEU A 138 9.03 -16.70 17.40
C LEU A 138 10.39 -16.03 17.38
N PRO A 139 11.49 -16.78 17.58
CA PRO A 139 12.84 -16.24 17.51
C PRO A 139 13.08 -15.54 16.16
N GLY A 140 13.63 -14.32 16.22
CA GLY A 140 13.96 -13.53 15.04
C GLY A 140 12.77 -12.75 14.42
N ILE A 141 11.52 -13.08 14.75
CA ILE A 141 10.35 -12.34 14.28
C ILE A 141 10.07 -11.16 15.21
N LYS A 142 10.10 -9.94 14.66
CA LYS A 142 9.90 -8.69 15.41
C LYS A 142 8.49 -8.18 15.16
N PHE A 143 7.70 -8.08 16.23
CA PHE A 143 6.41 -7.39 16.23
C PHE A 143 6.61 -5.93 15.82
N GLN A 144 5.78 -5.44 14.89
CA GLN A 144 5.77 -4.04 14.49
C GLN A 144 4.60 -3.30 15.14
N TRP A 145 3.40 -3.71 14.82
CA TRP A 145 2.16 -3.15 15.37
C TRP A 145 0.98 -4.11 15.14
N GLN A 146 -0.11 -3.84 15.85
CA GLN A 146 -1.36 -4.57 15.73
C GLN A 146 -2.51 -3.59 15.53
N GLN A 147 -3.37 -3.89 14.54
CA GLN A 147 -4.59 -3.19 14.24
C GLN A 147 -5.78 -4.17 14.27
N LYS A 148 -7.00 -3.63 14.13
CA LYS A 148 -8.25 -4.40 14.18
C LYS A 148 -8.25 -5.57 13.19
N LEU A 149 -7.81 -5.33 11.94
CA LEU A 149 -7.90 -6.27 10.83
C LEU A 149 -6.60 -7.05 10.58
N VAL A 150 -5.46 -6.57 11.09
CA VAL A 150 -4.16 -7.09 10.74
C VAL A 150 -3.12 -6.86 11.85
N THR A 151 -2.17 -7.79 11.97
CA THR A 151 -0.96 -7.61 12.76
C THR A 151 0.25 -7.73 11.86
N ALA A 152 1.21 -6.80 11.96
CA ALA A 152 2.42 -6.79 11.17
C ALA A 152 3.64 -7.24 11.97
N TYR A 153 4.48 -8.04 11.33
CA TYR A 153 5.77 -8.50 11.81
C TYR A 153 6.82 -8.29 10.74
N LYS A 154 8.07 -8.10 11.18
CA LYS A 154 9.23 -7.99 10.30
C LYS A 154 10.32 -8.94 10.79
N PHE A 155 11.03 -9.59 9.89
CA PHE A 155 12.16 -10.46 10.22
C PHE A 155 13.12 -10.58 9.04
N GLU A 156 14.31 -11.11 9.36
CA GLU A 156 15.33 -11.41 8.36
C GLU A 156 15.77 -12.86 8.55
N VAL A 157 16.00 -13.54 7.44
CA VAL A 157 16.51 -14.92 7.42
C VAL A 157 17.90 -14.91 6.78
N GLU A 158 18.90 -15.21 7.60
CA GLU A 158 20.29 -15.30 7.15
C GLU A 158 20.47 -16.47 6.17
N LYS A 159 21.48 -16.37 5.32
CA LYS A 159 21.86 -17.46 4.42
C LYS A 159 22.04 -18.78 5.16
N GLY A 160 21.38 -19.82 4.68
CA GLY A 160 21.43 -21.17 5.25
C GLY A 160 20.70 -21.30 6.59
N LYS A 161 20.00 -20.26 7.04
CA LYS A 161 19.10 -20.32 8.18
C LYS A 161 17.65 -20.50 7.73
N GLN A 162 16.84 -20.99 8.65
CA GLN A 162 15.44 -21.28 8.45
C GLN A 162 14.60 -20.58 9.51
N CYS A 163 13.45 -20.06 9.09
CA CYS A 163 12.41 -19.56 9.97
C CYS A 163 11.13 -20.39 9.74
N ASP A 164 10.63 -21.01 10.82
CA ASP A 164 9.42 -21.84 10.78
C ASP A 164 8.26 -21.09 11.42
N ILE A 165 7.17 -20.88 10.65
CA ILE A 165 5.91 -20.34 11.14
C ILE A 165 4.93 -21.52 11.25
N PRO A 166 4.48 -21.88 12.46
CA PRO A 166 3.60 -23.02 12.66
C PRO A 166 2.23 -22.75 12.07
N GLY A 167 1.57 -23.81 11.60
CA GLY A 167 0.18 -23.73 11.17
C GLY A 167 -0.74 -23.30 12.31
N SER A 168 -1.66 -22.42 12.03
CA SER A 168 -2.65 -21.89 12.98
C SER A 168 -3.98 -21.64 12.28
N ALA A 169 -5.00 -21.21 13.03
CA ALA A 169 -6.28 -20.78 12.45
C ALA A 169 -6.18 -19.42 11.72
N LEU A 170 -4.99 -18.82 11.68
CA LEU A 170 -4.76 -17.50 11.08
C LEU A 170 -4.41 -17.62 9.60
N THR A 171 -4.73 -16.58 8.87
CA THR A 171 -4.34 -16.38 7.47
C THR A 171 -3.11 -15.48 7.44
N TYR A 172 -2.14 -15.82 6.59
CA TYR A 172 -0.89 -15.07 6.50
C TYR A 172 -0.69 -14.53 5.08
N LEU A 173 -0.13 -13.33 5.00
CA LEU A 173 0.48 -12.78 3.79
C LEU A 173 1.95 -12.50 4.09
N LEU A 174 2.84 -13.19 3.39
CA LEU A 174 4.29 -12.97 3.44
C LEU A 174 4.70 -12.12 2.26
N ILE A 175 5.49 -11.07 2.49
CA ILE A 175 6.02 -10.16 1.46
C ILE A 175 7.53 -10.10 1.64
N ASP A 176 8.28 -10.40 0.59
CA ASP A 176 9.73 -10.21 0.55
C ASP A 176 10.05 -8.74 0.22
N PHE A 177 10.96 -8.12 1.00
CA PHE A 177 11.41 -6.75 0.75
C PHE A 177 12.91 -6.61 0.49
N SER A 178 13.70 -7.67 0.72
CA SER A 178 15.15 -7.65 0.45
C SER A 178 15.74 -9.06 0.38
N GLY A 179 16.78 -9.22 -0.44
CA GLY A 179 17.47 -10.50 -0.62
C GLY A 179 16.62 -11.52 -1.40
N ILE A 180 16.93 -12.79 -1.24
CA ILE A 180 16.18 -13.90 -1.86
C ILE A 180 15.90 -14.96 -0.80
N ALA A 181 14.63 -15.34 -0.68
CA ALA A 181 14.20 -16.45 0.16
C ALA A 181 13.62 -17.59 -0.66
N THR A 182 13.64 -18.81 -0.13
CA THR A 182 12.71 -19.86 -0.56
C THR A 182 11.65 -20.06 0.50
N VAL A 183 10.41 -20.24 0.05
CA VAL A 183 9.27 -20.47 0.92
C VAL A 183 8.63 -21.78 0.56
N ALA A 184 8.47 -22.65 1.57
CA ALA A 184 7.83 -23.95 1.41
C ALA A 184 6.54 -24.02 2.26
N SER A 185 5.47 -24.53 1.69
CA SER A 185 4.21 -24.83 2.37
C SER A 185 3.45 -25.94 1.64
N ALA A 186 2.87 -26.88 2.38
CA ALA A 186 2.07 -27.98 1.83
C ALA A 186 2.74 -28.76 0.67
N GLY A 187 4.08 -28.93 0.73
CA GLY A 187 4.85 -29.63 -0.30
C GLY A 187 5.24 -28.79 -1.52
N ASN A 188 4.74 -27.59 -1.64
CA ASN A 188 5.16 -26.62 -2.67
C ASN A 188 6.31 -25.77 -2.17
N MET A 189 7.27 -25.47 -3.05
CA MET A 189 8.38 -24.58 -2.77
C MET A 189 8.51 -23.56 -3.89
N GLN A 190 8.72 -22.29 -3.52
CA GLN A 190 8.95 -21.20 -4.47
C GLN A 190 10.04 -20.26 -3.97
N SER A 191 10.74 -19.62 -4.91
CA SER A 191 11.69 -18.56 -4.60
C SER A 191 10.99 -17.22 -4.60
N LEU A 192 11.34 -16.36 -3.65
CA LEU A 192 10.86 -14.99 -3.55
C LEU A 192 12.03 -14.03 -3.72
N GLN A 193 11.78 -12.93 -4.37
CA GLN A 193 12.64 -11.76 -4.49
C GLN A 193 11.88 -10.50 -4.04
N PRO A 194 12.55 -9.37 -3.81
CA PRO A 194 11.87 -8.15 -3.35
C PRO A 194 10.68 -7.76 -4.22
N GLY A 195 9.51 -7.62 -3.58
CA GLY A 195 8.22 -7.37 -4.22
C GLY A 195 7.35 -8.61 -4.43
N ASP A 196 7.93 -9.82 -4.31
CA ASP A 196 7.14 -11.05 -4.34
C ASP A 196 6.39 -11.25 -3.03
N PHE A 197 5.25 -11.94 -3.12
CA PHE A 197 4.42 -12.26 -1.96
C PHE A 197 3.79 -13.64 -2.07
N VAL A 198 3.38 -14.17 -0.91
CA VAL A 198 2.61 -15.44 -0.84
C VAL A 198 1.48 -15.30 0.17
N PHE A 199 0.28 -15.64 -0.28
CA PHE A 199 -0.90 -15.75 0.56
C PHE A 199 -1.05 -17.20 1.06
N PHE A 200 -1.17 -17.36 2.38
CA PHE A 200 -1.32 -18.66 3.03
C PHE A 200 -2.66 -18.75 3.74
N PRO A 201 -3.52 -19.71 3.37
CA PRO A 201 -4.77 -19.95 4.07
C PRO A 201 -4.52 -20.47 5.49
N PRO A 202 -5.55 -20.52 6.35
CA PRO A 202 -5.46 -21.12 7.67
C PRO A 202 -4.85 -22.54 7.65
N GLN A 203 -4.19 -22.93 8.73
CA GLN A 203 -3.47 -24.20 8.92
C GLN A 203 -2.20 -24.39 8.07
N SER A 204 -1.78 -23.38 7.32
CA SER A 204 -0.53 -23.44 6.56
C SER A 204 0.68 -23.42 7.51
N LYS A 205 1.51 -24.47 7.46
CA LYS A 205 2.86 -24.44 8.01
C LYS A 205 3.77 -23.81 6.96
N ILE A 206 4.55 -22.79 7.34
CA ILE A 206 5.39 -22.03 6.41
C ILE A 206 6.85 -22.21 6.84
N ILE A 207 7.68 -22.57 5.90
CA ILE A 207 9.14 -22.72 6.10
C ILE A 207 9.82 -21.74 5.16
N ILE A 208 10.64 -20.83 5.73
CA ILE A 208 11.34 -19.79 4.98
C ILE A 208 12.83 -19.99 5.15
N ASN A 209 13.58 -20.10 4.05
CA ASN A 209 15.03 -20.24 4.05
C ASN A 209 15.68 -19.05 3.34
N GLY A 210 16.70 -18.47 3.95
CA GLY A 210 17.58 -17.51 3.31
C GLY A 210 18.57 -18.22 2.37
N ILE A 211 18.62 -17.83 1.09
CA ILE A 211 19.47 -18.50 0.10
C ILE A 211 20.54 -17.58 -0.49
N ASP A 212 20.38 -16.28 -0.43
CA ASP A 212 21.32 -15.32 -0.98
C ASP A 212 22.47 -14.98 -0.02
N LYS A 213 23.44 -14.22 -0.51
CA LYS A 213 24.54 -13.65 0.30
C LYS A 213 24.04 -12.59 1.28
N GLU A 214 22.99 -11.86 0.88
CA GLU A 214 22.29 -10.91 1.72
C GLU A 214 21.17 -11.63 2.49
N ASN A 215 20.83 -11.12 3.68
CA ASN A 215 19.71 -11.63 4.44
C ASN A 215 18.41 -11.40 3.65
N ALA A 216 17.57 -12.43 3.58
CA ALA A 216 16.22 -12.28 3.05
C ALA A 216 15.34 -11.58 4.07
N GLY A 217 14.87 -10.38 3.75
CA GLY A 217 14.01 -9.58 4.62
C GLY A 217 12.54 -9.74 4.27
N CYS A 218 11.72 -10.08 5.26
CA CYS A 218 10.31 -10.35 5.06
C CYS A 218 9.42 -9.54 6.01
N VAL A 219 8.26 -9.10 5.49
CA VAL A 219 7.11 -8.66 6.27
C VAL A 219 6.09 -9.79 6.29
N LEU A 220 5.59 -10.13 7.48
CA LEU A 220 4.49 -11.07 7.68
C LEU A 220 3.28 -10.29 8.19
N LEU A 221 2.21 -10.31 7.42
CA LEU A 221 0.90 -9.80 7.81
C LEU A 221 0.02 -10.96 8.26
N VAL A 222 -0.52 -10.86 9.47
CA VAL A 222 -1.50 -11.79 10.02
C VAL A 222 -2.86 -11.17 9.85
N LEU A 223 -3.68 -11.71 8.97
CA LEU A 223 -5.01 -11.22 8.63
C LEU A 223 -6.04 -11.77 9.63
N LYS A 224 -7.00 -10.90 10.08
CA LYS A 224 -7.94 -11.21 11.16
C LYS A 224 -9.39 -11.18 10.72
#